data_658cc8b1d740fcfc8387caba01e1482d
#
_entry.id   658cc8b1d740fcfc8387caba01e1482d
#
_cell.length_a   1.000
_cell.length_b   1.000
_cell.length_c   1.000
_cell.angle_alpha   90.00
_cell.angle_beta   90.00
_cell.angle_gamma   90.00
#
_symmetry.space_group_name_H-M   'P 1'
#
loop_
_entity.id
_entity.type
_entity.pdbx_description
1 polymer ?
#
loop_
_entity_poly.entity_id
_entity_poly.type
_entity_poly.pdbx_seq_one_letter_code
_entity_poly.pdbx_strand_id
1 'polypeptide(L)'
;MNEALHLWLAPVATIGFTIWAAWLALAAEADADLPRVLAAQLPPEQGRLAPLRAFHVAHLALLVLAGASAGTAVSWWAWSPVMSLWRLGLCVGLVWIVGDILPRVLANVAPELPQVVQPAALRTLGPFRPLLRLVGWADRKGQAPRTPETRESGPARRDMLLGLFSLADTTVAEVMTPRIDVIAVDSSATREDVVSTLRSSEHARLLVYDGD
;
A
#
# COMPACT_ATOMS: atom_id res chain seq x y z
N MET A 1 -12.01 48.13 6.91
CA MET A 1 -10.73 47.34 6.90
C MET A 1 -10.94 45.86 7.04
N ASN A 2 -12.03 45.39 7.67
CA ASN A 2 -12.28 43.95 7.85
C ASN A 2 -12.83 43.22 6.58
N GLU A 3 -13.64 43.89 5.76
CA GLU A 3 -14.26 43.23 4.58
C GLU A 3 -13.24 42.86 3.50
N ALA A 4 -12.21 43.65 3.28
CA ALA A 4 -11.18 43.36 2.29
C ALA A 4 -10.30 42.14 2.72
N LEU A 5 -10.12 41.95 4.04
CA LEU A 5 -9.33 40.86 4.58
C LEU A 5 -10.03 39.50 4.33
N HIS A 6 -11.36 39.46 4.48
CA HIS A 6 -12.16 38.25 4.24
C HIS A 6 -12.16 37.84 2.76
N LEU A 7 -12.11 38.80 1.83
CA LEU A 7 -12.06 38.53 0.38
C LEU A 7 -10.83 37.70 -0.04
N TRP A 8 -9.69 37.88 0.65
CA TRP A 8 -8.44 37.17 0.32
C TRP A 8 -8.24 35.90 1.13
N LEU A 9 -8.91 35.75 2.27
CA LEU A 9 -8.74 34.57 3.15
C LEU A 9 -9.18 33.27 2.46
N ALA A 10 -10.32 33.28 1.76
CA ALA A 10 -10.85 32.08 1.11
C ALA A 10 -9.96 31.59 -0.05
N PRO A 11 -9.52 32.43 -1.02
CA PRO A 11 -8.58 31.95 -2.06
C PRO A 11 -7.22 31.54 -1.49
N VAL A 12 -6.68 32.25 -0.50
CA VAL A 12 -5.41 31.87 0.14
C VAL A 12 -5.55 30.52 0.87
N ALA A 13 -6.66 30.32 1.59
CA ALA A 13 -6.94 29.04 2.24
C ALA A 13 -7.09 27.90 1.24
N THR A 14 -7.75 28.13 0.10
CA THR A 14 -7.87 27.13 -1.00
C THR A 14 -6.49 26.70 -1.49
N ILE A 15 -5.62 27.65 -1.78
CA ILE A 15 -4.25 27.36 -2.25
C ILE A 15 -3.47 26.62 -1.16
N GLY A 16 -3.52 27.07 0.09
CA GLY A 16 -2.82 26.47 1.21
C GLY A 16 -3.25 25.00 1.45
N PHE A 17 -4.55 24.75 1.48
CA PHE A 17 -5.08 23.40 1.65
C PHE A 17 -4.76 22.48 0.46
N THR A 18 -4.79 23.02 -0.77
CA THR A 18 -4.42 22.25 -1.98
C THR A 18 -2.95 21.84 -1.96
N ILE A 19 -2.05 22.76 -1.64
CA ILE A 19 -0.61 22.47 -1.53
C ILE A 19 -0.35 21.44 -0.43
N TRP A 20 -1.02 21.59 0.72
CA TRP A 20 -0.87 20.65 1.83
C TRP A 20 -1.44 19.27 1.48
N ALA A 21 -2.58 19.21 0.78
CA ALA A 21 -3.14 17.96 0.26
C ALA A 21 -2.19 17.27 -0.71
N ALA A 22 -1.61 18.02 -1.66
CA ALA A 22 -0.62 17.53 -2.60
C ALA A 22 0.62 16.95 -1.91
N TRP A 23 1.09 17.61 -0.87
CA TRP A 23 2.21 17.12 -0.06
C TRP A 23 1.92 15.80 0.62
N LEU A 24 0.72 15.66 1.24
CA LEU A 24 0.32 14.42 1.88
C LEU A 24 0.07 13.28 0.88
N ALA A 25 -0.48 13.61 -0.31
CA ALA A 25 -0.63 12.65 -1.39
C ALA A 25 0.72 12.10 -1.86
N LEU A 26 1.69 13.00 -2.08
CA LEU A 26 3.06 12.63 -2.47
C LEU A 26 3.73 11.75 -1.39
N ALA A 27 3.59 12.09 -0.12
CA ALA A 27 4.15 11.32 0.99
C ALA A 27 3.52 9.94 1.14
N ALA A 28 2.26 9.77 0.76
CA ALA A 28 1.57 8.49 0.80
C ALA A 28 2.10 7.48 -0.22
N GLU A 29 2.64 7.95 -1.35
CA GLU A 29 3.22 7.08 -2.38
C GLU A 29 4.57 6.48 -1.96
N ALA A 30 5.26 7.03 -0.95
CA ALA A 30 6.52 6.47 -0.44
C ALA A 30 6.39 5.01 0.06
N ASP A 31 5.21 4.64 0.56
CA ASP A 31 4.94 3.29 1.08
C ASP A 31 4.35 2.35 -0.01
N ALA A 32 3.95 2.90 -1.16
CA ALA A 32 3.36 2.12 -2.25
C ALA A 32 4.40 1.25 -2.95
N ASP A 33 5.66 1.70 -3.00
CA ASP A 33 6.77 1.02 -3.65
C ASP A 33 7.53 0.05 -2.73
N LEU A 34 7.20 -0.01 -1.42
CA LEU A 34 7.77 -1.05 -0.58
C LEU A 34 7.35 -2.42 -1.14
N PRO A 35 8.31 -3.27 -1.57
CA PRO A 35 7.96 -4.59 -2.07
C PRO A 35 7.05 -5.26 -1.05
N ARG A 36 5.87 -5.66 -1.48
CA ARG A 36 4.86 -6.33 -0.62
C ARG A 36 5.46 -7.52 0.13
N VAL A 37 6.52 -8.09 -0.40
CA VAL A 37 7.34 -9.14 0.19
C VAL A 37 8.09 -8.67 1.44
N LEU A 38 8.65 -7.44 1.43
CA LEU A 38 9.35 -6.88 2.60
C LEU A 38 8.37 -6.45 3.69
N ALA A 39 7.21 -5.95 3.30
CA ALA A 39 6.12 -5.62 4.23
C ALA A 39 5.53 -6.87 4.92
N ALA A 40 5.62 -8.04 4.30
CA ALA A 40 5.17 -9.31 4.88
C ALA A 40 6.20 -9.92 5.85
N GLN A 41 7.49 -9.61 5.69
CA GLN A 41 8.57 -10.11 6.56
C GLN A 41 8.76 -9.27 7.84
N LEU A 42 8.17 -8.07 7.88
CA LEU A 42 8.23 -7.22 9.07
C LEU A 42 7.13 -7.66 10.04
N PRO A 43 7.46 -7.82 11.35
CA PRO A 43 6.46 -8.20 12.34
C PRO A 43 5.25 -7.27 12.22
N PRO A 44 4.02 -7.78 12.44
CA PRO A 44 2.79 -7.00 12.37
C PRO A 44 2.76 -6.03 13.56
N GLU A 45 3.70 -5.13 13.60
CA GLU A 45 3.57 -3.95 14.43
C GLU A 45 2.35 -3.20 13.89
N GLN A 46 1.29 -3.23 14.68
CA GLN A 46 0.00 -2.59 14.44
C GLN A 46 0.12 -1.09 14.10
N GLY A 47 1.35 -0.59 13.95
CA GLY A 47 1.72 0.77 13.68
C GLY A 47 1.97 1.17 12.22
N ARG A 48 2.28 0.24 11.31
CA ARG A 48 2.74 0.64 9.96
C ARG A 48 1.64 0.89 8.93
N LEU A 49 0.51 0.22 9.01
CA LEU A 49 -0.65 0.55 8.17
C LEU A 49 -1.38 1.81 8.67
N ALA A 50 -1.12 2.23 9.91
CA ALA A 50 -1.68 3.43 10.49
C ALA A 50 -1.22 4.72 9.76
N PRO A 51 0.08 4.93 9.42
CA PRO A 51 0.50 6.15 8.74
C PRO A 51 -0.09 6.27 7.32
N LEU A 52 -0.12 5.20 6.52
CA LEU A 52 -0.68 5.24 5.17
C LEU A 52 -2.17 5.63 5.18
N ARG A 53 -2.96 5.01 6.07
CA ARG A 53 -4.37 5.39 6.25
C ARG A 53 -4.51 6.81 6.77
N ALA A 54 -3.61 7.24 7.66
CA ALA A 54 -3.60 8.60 8.19
C ALA A 54 -3.35 9.63 7.07
N PHE A 55 -2.42 9.38 6.17
CA PHE A 55 -2.19 10.24 5.02
C PHE A 55 -3.42 10.34 4.13
N HIS A 56 -4.06 9.22 3.78
CA HIS A 56 -5.27 9.24 2.94
C HIS A 56 -6.43 9.98 3.60
N VAL A 57 -6.69 9.75 4.88
CA VAL A 57 -7.77 10.44 5.61
C VAL A 57 -7.51 11.94 5.72
N ALA A 58 -6.28 12.34 6.05
CA ALA A 58 -5.89 13.74 6.13
C ALA A 58 -5.93 14.42 4.76
N HIS A 59 -5.47 13.74 3.70
CA HIS A 59 -5.53 14.20 2.33
C HIS A 59 -6.98 14.46 1.88
N LEU A 60 -7.89 13.51 2.08
CA LEU A 60 -9.31 13.68 1.75
C LEU A 60 -9.93 14.85 2.54
N ALA A 61 -9.61 14.99 3.82
CA ALA A 61 -10.10 16.11 4.64
C ALA A 61 -9.61 17.46 4.08
N LEU A 62 -8.36 17.55 3.65
CA LEU A 62 -7.81 18.76 3.05
C LEU A 62 -8.42 19.07 1.69
N LEU A 63 -8.70 18.07 0.85
CA LEU A 63 -9.41 18.29 -0.42
C LEU A 63 -10.83 18.81 -0.18
N VAL A 64 -11.54 18.30 0.83
CA VAL A 64 -12.87 18.81 1.22
C VAL A 64 -12.77 20.26 1.70
N LEU A 65 -11.78 20.58 2.54
CA LEU A 65 -11.56 21.95 3.03
C LEU A 65 -11.17 22.89 1.88
N ALA A 66 -10.32 22.45 0.97
CA ALA A 66 -9.96 23.21 -0.23
C ALA A 66 -11.19 23.47 -1.12
N GLY A 67 -12.02 22.46 -1.36
CA GLY A 67 -13.27 22.60 -2.12
C GLY A 67 -14.27 23.54 -1.46
N ALA A 68 -14.45 23.43 -0.13
CA ALA A 68 -15.33 24.31 0.64
C ALA A 68 -14.84 25.78 0.61
N SER A 69 -13.55 26.02 0.79
CA SER A 69 -12.95 27.36 0.69
C SER A 69 -13.01 27.93 -0.73
N ALA A 70 -12.86 27.12 -1.76
CA ALA A 70 -13.06 27.51 -3.17
C ALA A 70 -14.52 27.91 -3.40
N GLY A 71 -15.49 27.16 -2.87
CA GLY A 71 -16.91 27.49 -2.93
C GLY A 71 -17.23 28.86 -2.33
N THR A 72 -16.68 29.15 -1.14
CA THR A 72 -16.86 30.47 -0.50
C THR A 72 -16.19 31.60 -1.31
N ALA A 73 -14.98 31.36 -1.84
CA ALA A 73 -14.28 32.33 -2.69
C ALA A 73 -15.08 32.67 -3.96
N VAL A 74 -15.70 31.69 -4.61
CA VAL A 74 -16.50 31.89 -5.82
C VAL A 74 -17.85 32.58 -5.50
N SER A 75 -18.49 32.23 -4.38
CA SER A 75 -19.81 32.81 -3.99
C SER A 75 -19.75 34.30 -3.70
N TRP A 76 -18.62 34.81 -3.20
CA TRP A 76 -18.46 36.23 -2.89
C TRP A 76 -18.35 37.13 -4.13
N TRP A 77 -17.94 36.58 -5.25
CA TRP A 77 -17.84 37.30 -6.54
C TRP A 77 -19.01 36.90 -7.43
N ALA A 78 -20.20 36.82 -6.85
CA ALA A 78 -21.39 36.33 -7.54
C ALA A 78 -21.80 37.25 -8.69
N TRP A 79 -21.60 36.75 -9.88
CA TRP A 79 -22.06 37.28 -11.13
C TRP A 79 -23.37 36.53 -11.51
N SER A 80 -23.51 36.05 -12.71
CA SER A 80 -24.65 35.19 -13.02
C SER A 80 -24.50 33.77 -12.43
N PRO A 81 -25.60 33.04 -12.09
CA PRO A 81 -25.55 31.68 -11.55
C PRO A 81 -24.75 30.72 -12.45
N VAL A 82 -24.88 30.85 -13.75
CA VAL A 82 -24.17 30.02 -14.74
C VAL A 82 -22.66 30.21 -14.66
N MET A 83 -22.20 31.50 -14.59
CA MET A 83 -20.78 31.81 -14.45
C MET A 83 -20.19 31.32 -13.14
N SER A 84 -20.96 31.36 -12.05
CA SER A 84 -20.54 30.85 -10.75
C SER A 84 -20.33 29.34 -10.78
N LEU A 85 -21.19 28.58 -11.47
CA LEU A 85 -21.05 27.14 -11.65
C LEU A 85 -19.80 26.78 -12.47
N TRP A 86 -19.54 27.47 -13.56
CA TRP A 86 -18.34 27.24 -14.37
C TRP A 86 -17.05 27.52 -13.60
N ARG A 87 -17.00 28.61 -12.83
CA ARG A 87 -15.85 28.95 -11.99
C ARG A 87 -15.65 27.94 -10.87
N LEU A 88 -16.72 27.52 -10.22
CA LEU A 88 -16.66 26.50 -9.21
C LEU A 88 -16.14 25.18 -9.79
N GLY A 89 -16.66 24.76 -10.94
CA GLY A 89 -16.18 23.56 -11.65
C GLY A 89 -14.69 23.64 -11.98
N LEU A 90 -14.23 24.81 -12.49
CA LEU A 90 -12.82 25.04 -12.78
C LEU A 90 -11.95 24.98 -11.53
N CYS A 91 -12.37 25.66 -10.43
CA CYS A 91 -11.64 25.66 -9.17
C CYS A 91 -11.56 24.25 -8.57
N VAL A 92 -12.67 23.51 -8.55
CA VAL A 92 -12.69 22.12 -8.04
C VAL A 92 -11.81 21.23 -8.89
N GLY A 93 -11.88 21.37 -10.22
CA GLY A 93 -11.01 20.63 -11.15
C GLY A 93 -9.52 20.92 -10.92
N LEU A 94 -9.16 22.18 -10.73
CA LEU A 94 -7.77 22.58 -10.42
C LEU A 94 -7.31 22.04 -9.07
N VAL A 95 -8.15 22.12 -8.02
CA VAL A 95 -7.86 21.56 -6.71
C VAL A 95 -7.63 20.06 -6.80
N TRP A 96 -8.44 19.35 -7.58
CA TRP A 96 -8.28 17.91 -7.78
C TRP A 96 -7.02 17.55 -8.56
N ILE A 97 -6.77 18.24 -9.69
CA ILE A 97 -5.57 18.01 -10.51
C ILE A 97 -4.30 18.28 -9.70
N VAL A 98 -4.21 19.43 -9.03
CA VAL A 98 -3.02 19.84 -8.30
C VAL A 98 -2.88 19.09 -6.97
N GLY A 99 -4.01 18.83 -6.30
CA GLY A 99 -4.03 18.23 -4.97
C GLY A 99 -3.90 16.71 -4.97
N ASP A 100 -4.33 16.01 -6.04
CA ASP A 100 -4.36 14.55 -6.09
C ASP A 100 -3.62 13.97 -7.30
N ILE A 101 -3.92 14.40 -8.52
CA ILE A 101 -3.33 13.78 -9.73
C ILE A 101 -1.85 14.12 -9.87
N LEU A 102 -1.50 15.41 -9.78
CA LEU A 102 -0.13 15.87 -9.99
C LEU A 102 0.89 15.22 -9.03
N PRO A 103 0.63 15.10 -7.72
CA PRO A 103 1.57 14.41 -6.82
C PRO A 103 1.80 12.94 -7.17
N ARG A 104 0.77 12.22 -7.62
CA ARG A 104 0.89 10.81 -8.04
C ARG A 104 1.70 10.67 -9.32
N VAL A 105 1.46 11.55 -10.29
CA VAL A 105 2.28 11.58 -11.52
C VAL A 105 3.74 11.92 -11.18
N LEU A 106 3.95 12.87 -10.28
CA LEU A 106 5.29 13.26 -9.84
C LEU A 106 6.03 12.11 -9.11
N ALA A 107 5.31 11.36 -8.28
CA ALA A 107 5.88 10.17 -7.62
C ALA A 107 6.35 9.12 -8.64
N ASN A 108 5.60 8.92 -9.73
CA ASN A 108 5.99 7.99 -10.80
C ASN A 108 7.20 8.46 -11.60
N VAL A 109 7.34 9.77 -11.81
CA VAL A 109 8.46 10.35 -12.56
C VAL A 109 9.73 10.43 -11.71
N ALA A 110 9.58 10.70 -10.42
CA ALA A 110 10.67 10.89 -9.48
C ALA A 110 10.42 10.10 -8.18
N PRO A 111 10.68 8.79 -8.18
CA PRO A 111 10.33 7.88 -7.06
C PRO A 111 11.10 8.17 -5.76
N GLU A 112 12.15 8.97 -5.83
CA GLU A 112 12.91 9.39 -4.64
C GLU A 112 12.19 10.48 -3.83
N LEU A 113 11.36 11.31 -4.47
CA LEU A 113 10.69 12.45 -3.83
C LEU A 113 9.75 12.05 -2.69
N PRO A 114 8.88 11.03 -2.82
CA PRO A 114 8.02 10.59 -1.74
C PRO A 114 8.78 10.24 -0.46
N GLN A 115 9.91 9.56 -0.57
CA GLN A 115 10.74 9.14 0.56
C GLN A 115 11.35 10.32 1.31
N VAL A 116 11.78 11.36 0.59
CA VAL A 116 12.35 12.59 1.18
C VAL A 116 11.26 13.41 1.89
N VAL A 117 10.07 13.46 1.31
CA VAL A 117 8.95 14.27 1.80
C VAL A 117 8.24 13.64 3.00
N GLN A 118 8.17 12.31 3.07
CA GLN A 118 7.42 11.55 4.06
C GLN A 118 7.69 11.93 5.53
N PRO A 119 8.95 12.06 6.02
CA PRO A 119 9.21 12.38 7.42
C PRO A 119 8.73 13.77 7.83
N ALA A 120 8.78 14.74 6.90
CA ALA A 120 8.23 16.06 7.13
C ALA A 120 6.69 16.06 7.11
N ALA A 121 6.08 15.32 6.20
CA ALA A 121 4.64 15.15 6.08
C ALA A 121 4.02 14.52 7.34
N LEU A 122 4.68 13.52 7.94
CA LEU A 122 4.23 12.89 9.20
C LEU A 122 4.08 13.92 10.34
N ARG A 123 4.95 14.91 10.40
CA ARG A 123 4.86 15.98 11.44
C ARG A 123 3.63 16.84 11.26
N THR A 124 3.14 16.99 10.03
CA THR A 124 1.96 17.81 9.72
C THR A 124 0.63 17.11 9.99
N LEU A 125 0.62 15.81 10.33
CA LEU A 125 -0.59 15.06 10.69
C LEU A 125 -1.18 15.42 12.06
N GLY A 126 -0.48 16.22 12.86
CA GLY A 126 -0.91 16.62 14.20
C GLY A 126 -2.37 17.09 14.28
N PRO A 127 -2.82 18.05 13.47
CA PRO A 127 -4.18 18.57 13.47
C PRO A 127 -5.27 17.51 13.17
N PHE A 128 -4.91 16.44 12.43
CA PHE A 128 -5.83 15.38 12.04
C PHE A 128 -5.99 14.26 13.08
N ARG A 129 -5.27 14.31 14.20
CA ARG A 129 -5.36 13.31 15.28
C ARG A 129 -6.80 13.01 15.75
N PRO A 130 -7.70 14.01 15.96
CA PRO A 130 -9.07 13.70 16.37
C PRO A 130 -9.83 12.93 15.28
N LEU A 131 -9.66 13.29 14.01
CA LEU A 131 -10.28 12.60 12.88
C LEU A 131 -9.75 11.18 12.75
N LEU A 132 -8.44 10.98 12.91
CA LEU A 132 -7.81 9.66 12.87
C LEU A 132 -8.28 8.75 14.01
N ARG A 133 -8.52 9.31 15.21
CA ARG A 133 -9.11 8.57 16.34
C ARG A 133 -10.55 8.13 16.03
N LEU A 134 -11.33 8.99 15.39
CA LEU A 134 -12.70 8.68 14.98
C LEU A 134 -12.74 7.54 13.97
N VAL A 135 -11.89 7.60 12.94
CA VAL A 135 -11.77 6.53 11.92
C VAL A 135 -11.29 5.23 12.57
N GLY A 136 -10.28 5.27 13.44
CA GLY A 136 -9.81 4.10 14.17
C GLY A 136 -10.83 3.51 15.13
N TRP A 137 -11.74 4.31 15.66
CA TRP A 137 -12.88 3.83 16.47
C TRP A 137 -13.93 3.15 15.58
N ALA A 138 -14.27 3.75 14.43
CA ALA A 138 -15.20 3.16 13.46
C ALA A 138 -14.68 1.82 12.91
N ASP A 139 -13.41 1.73 12.58
CA ASP A 139 -12.76 0.48 12.15
C ASP A 139 -12.87 -0.63 13.20
N ARG A 140 -12.67 -0.28 14.48
CA ARG A 140 -12.82 -1.25 15.60
C ARG A 140 -14.25 -1.74 15.77
N LYS A 141 -15.25 -0.89 15.56
CA LYS A 141 -16.67 -1.29 15.60
C LYS A 141 -17.09 -2.13 14.39
N GLY A 142 -16.52 -1.86 13.22
CA GLY A 142 -16.81 -2.61 11.99
C GLY A 142 -16.14 -3.97 11.94
N GLN A 143 -15.10 -4.21 12.75
CA GLN A 143 -14.51 -5.53 12.91
C GLN A 143 -15.35 -6.33 13.90
N ALA A 144 -16.35 -7.08 13.40
CA ALA A 144 -16.97 -8.14 14.18
C ALA A 144 -15.88 -9.03 14.80
N PRO A 145 -16.07 -9.57 16.02
CA PRO A 145 -15.09 -10.47 16.64
C PRO A 145 -14.83 -11.61 15.65
N ARG A 146 -13.65 -11.56 15.04
CA ARG A 146 -13.21 -12.65 14.17
C ARG A 146 -12.96 -13.83 15.07
N THR A 147 -13.66 -14.92 14.83
CA THR A 147 -13.41 -16.20 15.47
C THR A 147 -11.92 -16.56 15.37
N PRO A 148 -11.34 -17.22 16.39
CA PRO A 148 -9.92 -17.61 16.37
C PRO A 148 -9.49 -18.30 15.08
N GLU A 149 -10.35 -19.14 14.50
CA GLU A 149 -10.13 -19.84 13.23
C GLU A 149 -9.91 -18.91 12.02
N THR A 150 -10.55 -17.72 12.01
CA THR A 150 -10.37 -16.73 10.94
C THR A 150 -9.06 -15.93 11.10
N ARG A 151 -8.48 -15.91 12.31
CA ARG A 151 -7.17 -15.26 12.56
C ARG A 151 -6.00 -16.09 12.06
N GLU A 152 -6.07 -17.41 12.22
CA GLU A 152 -5.01 -18.32 11.77
C GLU A 152 -4.97 -18.47 10.25
N SER A 153 -6.12 -18.37 9.59
CA SER A 153 -6.20 -18.49 8.12
C SER A 153 -5.66 -17.27 7.34
N GLY A 154 -5.53 -16.12 7.97
CA GLY A 154 -5.12 -14.87 7.32
C GLY A 154 -3.65 -14.85 6.90
N PRO A 155 -2.70 -15.08 7.81
CA PRO A 155 -1.28 -15.15 7.49
C PRO A 155 -0.96 -16.36 6.61
N ALA A 156 -1.42 -17.56 6.94
CA ALA A 156 -1.18 -18.77 6.17
C ALA A 156 -1.72 -18.68 4.71
N ARG A 157 -2.88 -18.05 4.52
CA ARG A 157 -3.43 -17.82 3.17
C ARG A 157 -2.62 -16.79 2.37
N ARG A 158 -2.08 -15.76 3.03
CA ARG A 158 -1.17 -14.79 2.38
C ARG A 158 0.14 -15.44 2.01
N ASP A 159 0.72 -16.22 2.91
CA ASP A 159 1.98 -16.94 2.66
C ASP A 159 1.82 -17.95 1.52
N MET A 160 0.68 -18.61 1.44
CA MET A 160 0.33 -19.49 0.32
C MET A 160 0.19 -18.73 -1.00
N LEU A 161 -0.45 -17.55 -1.01
CA LEU A 161 -0.56 -16.71 -2.21
C LEU A 161 0.80 -16.15 -2.63
N LEU A 162 1.63 -15.72 -1.69
CA LEU A 162 3.00 -15.27 -1.97
C LEU A 162 3.85 -16.40 -2.51
N GLY A 163 3.70 -17.61 -1.96
CA GLY A 163 4.34 -18.82 -2.49
C GLY A 163 3.92 -19.16 -3.92
N LEU A 164 2.65 -18.94 -4.27
CA LEU A 164 2.17 -19.11 -5.65
C LEU A 164 2.79 -18.10 -6.63
N PHE A 165 2.97 -16.85 -6.21
CA PHE A 165 3.62 -15.83 -7.04
C PHE A 165 5.13 -16.10 -7.21
N SER A 166 5.82 -16.60 -6.17
CA SER A 166 7.23 -16.96 -6.26
C SER A 166 7.48 -18.17 -7.15
N LEU A 167 6.48 -19.05 -7.31
CA LEU A 167 6.59 -20.20 -8.23
C LEU A 167 6.74 -19.79 -9.69
N ALA A 168 6.21 -18.61 -10.08
CA ALA A 168 6.33 -18.13 -11.45
C ALA A 168 7.78 -17.79 -11.83
N ASP A 169 8.60 -17.41 -10.85
CA ASP A 169 9.99 -17.03 -11.03
C ASP A 169 10.98 -18.15 -10.63
N THR A 170 10.47 -19.25 -10.02
CA THR A 170 11.29 -20.36 -9.54
C THR A 170 11.65 -21.28 -10.70
N THR A 171 12.92 -21.50 -10.94
CA THR A 171 13.41 -22.43 -11.96
C THR A 171 13.45 -23.87 -11.45
N VAL A 172 13.34 -24.83 -12.38
CA VAL A 172 13.47 -26.25 -12.05
C VAL A 172 14.81 -26.54 -11.35
N ALA A 173 15.88 -25.86 -11.78
CA ALA A 173 17.22 -26.01 -11.20
C ALA A 173 17.31 -25.66 -9.71
N GLU A 174 16.43 -24.74 -9.22
CA GLU A 174 16.41 -24.33 -7.82
C GLU A 174 15.70 -25.33 -6.90
N VAL A 175 14.81 -26.14 -7.44
CA VAL A 175 13.98 -27.06 -6.65
C VAL A 175 14.28 -28.52 -6.89
N MET A 176 15.02 -28.85 -7.95
CA MET A 176 15.40 -30.22 -8.24
C MET A 176 16.49 -30.73 -7.29
N THR A 177 16.47 -32.03 -6.99
CA THR A 177 17.60 -32.71 -6.35
C THR A 177 18.74 -32.84 -7.37
N PRO A 178 19.95 -32.33 -7.07
CA PRO A 178 21.11 -32.51 -7.94
C PRO A 178 21.37 -33.97 -8.20
N ARG A 179 21.83 -34.33 -9.43
CA ARG A 179 22.07 -35.72 -9.81
C ARG A 179 22.99 -36.47 -8.81
N ILE A 180 23.95 -35.79 -8.25
CA ILE A 180 24.91 -36.34 -7.26
C ILE A 180 24.28 -36.72 -5.92
N ASP A 181 23.13 -36.11 -5.60
CA ASP A 181 22.42 -36.34 -4.34
C ASP A 181 21.24 -37.33 -4.51
N VAL A 182 21.00 -37.78 -5.76
CA VAL A 182 19.92 -38.70 -6.04
C VAL A 182 20.33 -40.11 -5.61
N ILE A 183 19.53 -40.70 -4.72
CA ILE A 183 19.72 -42.09 -4.30
C ILE A 183 19.10 -43.02 -5.34
N ALA A 184 19.95 -43.84 -5.94
CA ALA A 184 19.57 -44.77 -6.99
C ALA A 184 20.24 -46.14 -6.78
N VAL A 185 19.70 -47.16 -7.38
CA VAL A 185 20.25 -48.54 -7.38
C VAL A 185 20.46 -49.02 -8.84
N ASP A 186 21.49 -49.83 -9.04
CA ASP A 186 21.73 -50.43 -10.33
C ASP A 186 20.64 -51.45 -10.66
N SER A 187 20.33 -51.65 -11.95
CA SER A 187 19.33 -52.62 -12.41
C SER A 187 19.71 -54.07 -12.09
N SER A 188 21.02 -54.35 -11.92
CA SER A 188 21.56 -55.63 -11.51
C SER A 188 21.65 -55.84 -10.00
N ALA A 189 21.27 -54.86 -9.18
CA ALA A 189 21.34 -54.92 -7.71
C ALA A 189 20.49 -56.03 -7.15
N THR A 190 20.99 -56.68 -6.08
CA THR A 190 20.25 -57.75 -5.40
C THR A 190 19.04 -57.18 -4.65
N ARG A 191 18.06 -58.04 -4.37
CA ARG A 191 16.90 -57.67 -3.54
C ARG A 191 17.31 -57.11 -2.18
N GLU A 192 18.35 -57.72 -1.59
CA GLU A 192 18.89 -57.30 -0.28
C GLU A 192 19.47 -55.89 -0.33
N ASP A 193 20.19 -55.54 -1.39
CA ASP A 193 20.77 -54.22 -1.62
C ASP A 193 19.67 -53.16 -1.76
N VAL A 194 18.64 -53.47 -2.56
CA VAL A 194 17.49 -52.58 -2.76
C VAL A 194 16.76 -52.31 -1.42
N VAL A 195 16.52 -53.39 -0.63
CA VAL A 195 15.84 -53.22 0.68
C VAL A 195 16.70 -52.46 1.69
N SER A 196 18.02 -52.70 1.69
CA SER A 196 18.96 -51.98 2.55
C SER A 196 19.00 -50.49 2.22
N THR A 197 19.04 -50.15 0.94
CA THR A 197 19.03 -48.75 0.43
C THR A 197 17.71 -48.04 0.75
N LEU A 198 16.57 -48.72 0.58
CA LEU A 198 15.26 -48.15 0.96
C LEU A 198 15.18 -47.85 2.47
N ARG A 199 15.73 -48.75 3.32
CA ARG A 199 15.73 -48.54 4.75
C ARG A 199 16.66 -47.43 5.20
N SER A 200 17.86 -47.32 4.60
CA SER A 200 18.85 -46.31 4.97
C SER A 200 18.50 -44.93 4.47
N SER A 201 17.84 -44.84 3.30
CA SER A 201 17.47 -43.58 2.69
C SER A 201 16.14 -43.02 3.17
N GLU A 202 15.31 -43.84 3.86
CA GLU A 202 13.95 -43.52 4.29
C GLU A 202 13.02 -43.07 3.14
N HIS A 203 13.40 -43.36 1.88
CA HIS A 203 12.61 -43.02 0.71
C HIS A 203 11.60 -44.12 0.36
N ALA A 204 10.38 -43.74 0.01
CA ALA A 204 9.34 -44.67 -0.42
C ALA A 204 9.58 -45.22 -1.85
N ARG A 205 10.50 -44.62 -2.63
CA ARG A 205 10.81 -44.97 -4.02
C ARG A 205 12.28 -44.72 -4.27
N LEU A 206 12.90 -45.64 -5.04
CA LEU A 206 14.25 -45.48 -5.55
C LEU A 206 14.24 -45.39 -7.06
N LEU A 207 15.19 -44.66 -7.61
CA LEU A 207 15.50 -44.69 -9.02
C LEU A 207 16.33 -45.93 -9.33
N VAL A 208 16.07 -46.52 -10.46
CA VAL A 208 16.88 -47.66 -11.00
C VAL A 208 17.59 -47.15 -12.25
N TYR A 209 18.88 -47.35 -12.33
CA TYR A 209 19.67 -47.00 -13.49
C TYR A 209 20.29 -48.28 -14.12
N ASP A 210 20.57 -48.21 -15.41
CA ASP A 210 21.20 -49.27 -16.19
C ASP A 210 22.41 -48.67 -16.93
N GLY A 211 23.60 -48.99 -16.44
CA GLY A 211 24.83 -48.41 -16.94
C GLY A 211 25.11 -46.98 -16.44
N ASP A 212 26.17 -46.36 -17.01
CA ASP A 212 26.62 -45.00 -16.64
C ASP A 212 25.64 -43.90 -17.03
#